data_161eea33248a16e089922be00a16f37b
#
_entry.id   161eea33248a16e089922be00a16f37b
#
_cell.length_a   1.000
_cell.length_b   1.000
_cell.length_c   1.000
_cell.angle_alpha   90.00
_cell.angle_beta   90.00
_cell.angle_gamma   90.00
#
_symmetry.space_group_name_H-M   'P 1'
#
loop_
_entity.id
_entity.type
_entity.pdbx_description
1 polymer ?
#
loop_
_entity_poly.entity_id
_entity_poly.type
_entity_poly.pdbx_seq_one_letter_code
_entity_poly.pdbx_strand_id
1 'polypeptide(L)'
;MNKRSELNMIEYIEISGIKTIVRLPDNYLCGRKYKVIFINDGEIVNNIEQPDNQIYVGLIPKNRLAAYTPWPYKAIREGAEDFGGECREYHNQLVGEIVPYISKHYNVYAESMAYGGYSLGGLAAIYSLY
;
A
#
# COMPACT_ATOMS: atom_id res chain seq x y z
N MET A 1 -5.82 7.36 28.95
CA MET A 1 -6.08 7.78 27.59
C MET A 1 -5.15 7.08 26.61
N ASN A 2 -5.66 6.69 25.48
CA ASN A 2 -4.87 6.03 24.47
C ASN A 2 -4.16 7.08 23.61
N LYS A 3 -2.88 7.30 23.87
CA LYS A 3 -2.10 8.28 23.11
C LYS A 3 -1.94 7.90 21.65
N ARG A 4 -2.10 6.62 21.33
CA ARG A 4 -2.03 6.18 19.95
C ARG A 4 -3.11 6.85 19.09
N SER A 5 -4.33 6.98 19.61
CA SER A 5 -5.42 7.61 18.85
C SER A 5 -5.17 9.09 18.58
N GLU A 6 -4.32 9.73 19.38
CA GLU A 6 -4.00 11.14 19.20
C GLU A 6 -2.75 11.36 18.37
N LEU A 7 -1.71 10.54 18.60
CA LEU A 7 -0.38 10.78 18.07
C LEU A 7 0.01 9.86 16.93
N ASN A 8 -0.60 8.65 16.88
CA ASN A 8 -0.18 7.60 15.96
C ASN A 8 -1.31 7.22 15.01
N MET A 9 -2.00 8.21 14.46
CA MET A 9 -3.00 7.98 13.42
C MET A 9 -2.33 7.62 12.10
N ILE A 10 -1.03 7.88 11.97
CA ILE A 10 -0.23 7.50 10.82
C ILE A 10 1.00 6.79 11.34
N GLU A 11 1.26 5.58 10.82
CA GLU A 11 2.46 4.83 11.15
C GLU A 11 3.30 4.65 9.89
N TYR A 12 4.62 4.75 10.06
CA TYR A 12 5.58 4.56 8.97
C TYR A 12 6.42 3.34 9.31
N ILE A 13 6.35 2.30 8.47
CA ILE A 13 7.10 1.07 8.67
C ILE A 13 7.70 0.63 7.35
N GLU A 14 8.72 -0.22 7.42
CA GLU A 14 9.30 -0.82 6.23
C GLU A 14 9.16 -2.34 6.34
N ILE A 15 8.55 -2.93 5.32
CA ILE A 15 8.31 -4.37 5.26
C ILE A 15 8.89 -4.86 3.94
N SER A 16 9.85 -5.78 4.01
CA SER A 16 10.50 -6.36 2.81
C SER A 16 11.06 -5.30 1.87
N GLY A 17 11.59 -4.21 2.44
CA GLY A 17 12.13 -3.12 1.64
C GLY A 17 11.09 -2.18 1.05
N ILE A 18 9.81 -2.40 1.33
CA ILE A 18 8.72 -1.53 0.87
C ILE A 18 8.35 -0.59 2.01
N LYS A 19 8.49 0.70 1.79
CA LYS A 19 8.03 1.69 2.77
C LYS A 19 6.52 1.67 2.78
N THR A 20 5.96 1.54 3.96
CA THR A 20 4.53 1.35 4.13
C THR A 20 4.00 2.41 5.08
N ILE A 21 2.98 3.13 4.65
CA ILE A 21 2.34 4.17 5.46
C ILE A 21 0.96 3.67 5.83
N VAL A 22 0.72 3.48 7.12
CA VAL A 22 -0.60 3.03 7.60
C VAL A 22 -1.33 4.23 8.17
N ARG A 23 -2.41 4.61 7.53
CA ARG A 23 -3.25 5.70 8.00
C ARG A 23 -4.54 5.16 8.58
N LEU A 24 -4.72 5.39 9.88
CA LEU A 24 -5.90 4.94 10.62
C LEU A 24 -7.01 5.99 10.54
N PRO A 25 -8.27 5.57 10.59
CA PRO A 25 -9.37 6.53 10.68
C PRO A 25 -9.35 7.24 12.03
N ASP A 26 -9.87 8.46 12.06
CA ASP A 26 -9.90 9.25 13.29
C ASP A 26 -10.66 8.55 14.41
N ASN A 27 -11.63 7.70 14.05
CA ASN A 27 -12.43 6.97 14.99
C ASN A 27 -11.95 5.53 15.22
N TYR A 28 -10.67 5.27 15.02
CA TYR A 28 -10.13 3.92 15.17
C TYR A 28 -10.30 3.43 16.61
N LEU A 29 -10.94 2.26 16.75
CA LEU A 29 -11.18 1.61 18.04
C LEU A 29 -10.75 0.14 17.97
N CYS A 30 -10.11 -0.34 19.05
CA CYS A 30 -9.57 -1.69 19.07
C CYS A 30 -10.60 -2.81 18.90
N GLY A 31 -11.84 -2.60 19.36
CA GLY A 31 -12.87 -3.63 19.26
C GLY A 31 -13.65 -3.62 17.95
N ARG A 32 -13.32 -2.74 17.03
CA ARG A 32 -14.05 -2.55 15.79
C ARG A 32 -13.17 -2.96 14.60
N LYS A 33 -13.79 -3.58 13.58
CA LYS A 33 -13.08 -3.95 12.36
C LYS A 33 -13.26 -2.90 11.27
N TYR A 34 -12.25 -2.78 10.43
CA TYR A 34 -12.21 -1.76 9.38
C TYR A 34 -11.86 -2.37 8.03
N LYS A 35 -12.37 -1.76 6.97
CA LYS A 35 -11.95 -2.06 5.62
C LYS A 35 -10.56 -1.51 5.37
N VAL A 36 -9.79 -2.17 4.52
CA VAL A 36 -8.43 -1.76 4.21
C VAL A 36 -8.30 -1.49 2.72
N ILE A 37 -7.65 -0.38 2.41
CA ILE A 37 -7.36 -0.01 1.02
C ILE A 37 -5.85 0.13 0.89
N PHE A 38 -5.25 -0.72 0.06
CA PHE A 38 -3.83 -0.65 -0.28
C PHE A 38 -3.68 0.21 -1.53
N ILE A 39 -2.79 1.20 -1.49
CA ILE A 39 -2.62 2.16 -2.58
C ILE A 39 -1.15 2.26 -2.96
N ASN A 40 -0.84 2.03 -4.23
CA ASN A 40 0.49 2.26 -4.78
C ASN A 40 0.80 3.76 -4.83
N ASP A 41 2.08 4.10 -4.89
CA ASP A 41 2.54 5.49 -4.73
C ASP A 41 1.96 6.09 -3.46
N GLY A 42 2.24 5.41 -2.37
CA GLY A 42 1.52 5.51 -1.10
C GLY A 42 1.58 6.84 -0.37
N GLU A 43 2.41 7.77 -0.79
CA GLU A 43 2.48 9.09 -0.15
C GLU A 43 1.13 9.80 -0.15
N ILE A 44 0.27 9.48 -1.10
CA ILE A 44 -1.05 10.11 -1.22
C ILE A 44 -1.90 9.87 0.02
N VAL A 45 -1.66 8.81 0.78
CA VAL A 45 -2.48 8.53 1.97
C VAL A 45 -2.32 9.61 3.04
N ASN A 46 -1.20 10.36 3.02
CA ASN A 46 -1.00 11.46 3.95
C ASN A 46 -1.96 12.63 3.70
N ASN A 47 -2.49 12.73 2.49
CA ASN A 47 -3.35 13.83 2.06
C ASN A 47 -4.83 13.47 2.05
N ILE A 48 -5.19 12.28 2.47
CA ILE A 48 -6.60 11.86 2.54
C ILE A 48 -7.22 12.53 3.76
N GLU A 49 -8.27 13.31 3.53
CA GLU A 49 -9.00 13.93 4.63
C GLU A 49 -9.95 12.92 5.25
N GLN A 50 -9.88 12.82 6.59
CA GLN A 50 -10.84 12.09 7.41
C GLN A 50 -11.22 10.72 6.83
N PRO A 51 -10.29 9.76 6.82
CA PRO A 51 -10.62 8.41 6.33
C PRO A 51 -11.60 7.74 7.30
N ASP A 52 -12.89 7.92 7.05
CA ASP A 52 -13.92 7.35 7.91
C ASP A 52 -14.04 5.86 7.69
N ASN A 53 -13.97 5.09 8.78
CA ASN A 53 -14.23 3.66 8.80
C ASN A 53 -13.30 2.84 7.90
N GLN A 54 -12.20 3.41 7.43
CA GLN A 54 -11.27 2.72 6.54
C GLN A 54 -9.83 2.95 6.96
N ILE A 55 -9.01 1.93 6.79
CA ILE A 55 -7.57 2.03 6.96
C ILE A 55 -6.94 2.12 5.58
N TYR A 56 -6.13 3.13 5.36
CA TYR A 56 -5.39 3.29 4.11
C TYR A 56 -3.95 2.85 4.32
N VAL A 57 -3.47 1.97 3.47
CA VAL A 57 -2.10 1.49 3.51
C VAL A 57 -1.40 1.91 2.23
N GLY A 58 -0.53 2.90 2.34
CA GLY A 58 0.25 3.40 1.23
C GLY A 58 1.51 2.56 1.04
N LEU A 59 1.77 2.16 -0.19
CA LEU A 59 2.88 1.30 -0.55
C LEU A 59 3.88 2.08 -1.41
N ILE A 60 5.14 2.13 -0.97
CA ILE A 60 6.20 2.86 -1.67
C ILE A 60 7.37 1.89 -1.88
N PRO A 61 7.43 1.23 -3.04
CA PRO A 61 8.57 0.37 -3.35
C PRO A 61 9.83 1.20 -3.60
N LYS A 62 10.99 0.57 -3.46
CA LYS A 62 12.26 1.25 -3.69
C LYS A 62 12.40 1.72 -5.14
N ASN A 63 11.91 0.94 -6.07
CA ASN A 63 11.97 1.27 -7.49
C ASN A 63 10.62 1.01 -8.12
N ARG A 64 9.83 2.07 -8.30
CA ARG A 64 8.48 1.93 -8.85
C ARG A 64 8.46 1.48 -10.30
N LEU A 65 9.48 1.82 -11.08
CA LEU A 65 9.55 1.38 -12.48
C LEU A 65 9.72 -0.13 -12.58
N ALA A 66 10.42 -0.74 -11.63
CA ALA A 66 10.54 -2.18 -11.56
C ALA A 66 9.31 -2.83 -10.94
N ALA A 67 8.86 -2.31 -9.78
CA ALA A 67 7.81 -2.93 -8.99
C ALA A 67 6.43 -2.88 -9.65
N TYR A 68 6.16 -1.85 -10.44
CA TYR A 68 4.83 -1.65 -11.00
C TYR A 68 4.66 -2.19 -12.42
N THR A 69 5.71 -2.75 -13.01
CA THR A 69 5.64 -3.23 -14.39
C THR A 69 5.65 -4.75 -14.45
N PRO A 70 4.75 -5.34 -15.28
CA PRO A 70 4.62 -6.80 -15.37
C PRO A 70 5.81 -7.49 -16.03
N TRP A 71 6.48 -6.81 -16.97
CA TRP A 71 7.63 -7.34 -17.69
C TRP A 71 8.63 -6.22 -17.96
N PRO A 72 9.91 -6.56 -18.16
CA PRO A 72 10.93 -5.54 -18.50
C PRO A 72 10.62 -4.89 -19.84
N TYR A 73 10.89 -3.61 -19.92
CA TYR A 73 10.75 -2.86 -21.16
C TYR A 73 11.66 -1.64 -21.14
N LYS A 74 12.05 -1.18 -22.31
CA LYS A 74 12.89 0.00 -22.43
C LYS A 74 12.13 1.26 -22.10
N ALA A 75 12.84 2.23 -21.52
CA ALA A 75 12.27 3.54 -21.23
C ALA A 75 11.74 4.19 -22.51
N ILE A 76 10.64 4.93 -22.34
CA ILE A 76 10.01 5.66 -23.44
C ILE A 76 10.88 6.84 -23.86
N ARG A 77 11.59 7.45 -22.90
CA ARG A 77 12.45 8.59 -23.15
C ARG A 77 13.91 8.20 -23.04
N GLU A 78 14.72 8.74 -23.94
CA GLU A 78 16.15 8.56 -23.85
C GLU A 78 16.69 9.13 -22.55
N GLY A 79 17.59 8.41 -21.91
CA GLY A 79 18.18 8.80 -20.63
C GLY A 79 17.35 8.47 -19.41
N ALA A 80 16.11 8.00 -19.60
CA ALA A 80 15.28 7.55 -18.49
C ALA A 80 15.61 6.10 -18.14
N GLU A 81 15.25 5.72 -16.91
CA GLU A 81 15.44 4.34 -16.43
C GLU A 81 14.46 3.39 -17.10
N ASP A 82 14.91 2.20 -17.42
CA ASP A 82 14.05 1.18 -18.01
C ASP A 82 13.06 0.61 -17.00
N PHE A 83 11.99 0.00 -17.50
CA PHE A 83 11.02 -0.69 -16.66
C PHE A 83 11.55 -2.06 -16.29
N GLY A 84 11.55 -2.40 -15.00
CA GLY A 84 12.22 -3.61 -14.51
C GLY A 84 11.39 -4.88 -14.57
N GLY A 85 10.08 -4.78 -14.62
CA GLY A 85 9.21 -5.95 -14.76
C GLY A 85 9.14 -6.86 -13.54
N GLU A 86 9.19 -6.30 -12.32
CA GLU A 86 9.21 -7.07 -11.08
C GLU A 86 7.88 -7.04 -10.32
N CYS A 87 6.79 -6.80 -11.04
CA CYS A 87 5.48 -6.65 -10.41
C CYS A 87 5.04 -7.92 -9.68
N ARG A 88 5.34 -9.09 -10.21
CA ARG A 88 4.98 -10.35 -9.56
C ARG A 88 5.66 -10.50 -8.21
N GLU A 89 6.95 -10.20 -8.14
CA GLU A 89 7.70 -10.25 -6.88
C GLU A 89 7.15 -9.23 -5.88
N TYR A 90 6.82 -8.05 -6.37
CA TYR A 90 6.22 -7.02 -5.54
C TYR A 90 4.88 -7.48 -4.96
N HIS A 91 4.03 -8.09 -5.78
CA HIS A 91 2.75 -8.63 -5.32
C HIS A 91 2.93 -9.82 -4.37
N ASN A 92 3.95 -10.63 -4.57
CA ASN A 92 4.26 -11.73 -3.64
C ASN A 92 4.62 -11.18 -2.27
N GLN A 93 5.37 -10.08 -2.20
CA GLN A 93 5.70 -9.43 -0.94
C GLN A 93 4.45 -8.79 -0.31
N LEU A 94 3.60 -8.17 -1.13
CA LEU A 94 2.36 -7.58 -0.65
C LEU A 94 1.47 -8.63 0.01
N VAL A 95 1.20 -9.71 -0.69
CA VAL A 95 0.29 -10.77 -0.21
C VAL A 95 0.94 -11.61 0.89
N GLY A 96 2.23 -11.87 0.79
CA GLY A 96 2.92 -12.77 1.70
C GLY A 96 3.40 -12.12 2.99
N GLU A 97 3.64 -10.80 2.99
CA GLU A 97 4.25 -10.14 4.14
C GLU A 97 3.49 -8.91 4.60
N ILE A 98 3.07 -8.03 3.69
CA ILE A 98 2.41 -6.78 4.09
C ILE A 98 0.97 -7.03 4.55
N VAL A 99 0.18 -7.76 3.77
CA VAL A 99 -1.20 -8.08 4.15
C VAL A 99 -1.27 -8.83 5.47
N PRO A 100 -0.44 -9.86 5.72
CA PRO A 100 -0.43 -10.52 7.02
C PRO A 100 -0.03 -9.59 8.16
N TYR A 101 0.94 -8.71 7.94
CA TYR A 101 1.34 -7.74 8.96
C TYR A 101 0.15 -6.85 9.35
N ILE A 102 -0.53 -6.30 8.36
CA ILE A 102 -1.68 -5.42 8.60
C ILE A 102 -2.79 -6.18 9.33
N SER A 103 -3.08 -7.41 8.91
CA SER A 103 -4.12 -8.23 9.54
C SER A 103 -3.78 -8.58 10.99
N LYS A 104 -2.49 -8.71 11.31
CA LYS A 104 -2.06 -9.04 12.67
C LYS A 104 -2.07 -7.84 13.59
N HIS A 105 -1.73 -6.66 13.09
CA HIS A 105 -1.51 -5.47 13.92
C HIS A 105 -2.69 -4.53 13.99
N TYR A 106 -3.68 -4.70 13.10
CA TYR A 106 -4.85 -3.83 13.05
C TYR A 106 -6.12 -4.65 12.93
N ASN A 107 -7.24 -4.08 13.38
CA ASN A 107 -8.54 -4.75 13.31
C ASN A 107 -9.15 -4.55 11.92
N VAL A 108 -8.99 -5.52 11.07
CA VAL A 108 -9.41 -5.41 9.67
C VAL A 108 -10.34 -6.55 9.29
N TYR A 109 -11.20 -6.27 8.29
CA TYR A 109 -11.98 -7.31 7.63
C TYR A 109 -11.10 -7.99 6.59
N ALA A 110 -10.77 -9.27 6.79
CA ALA A 110 -9.91 -10.00 5.88
C ALA A 110 -10.49 -10.13 4.47
N GLU A 111 -11.82 -10.16 4.37
CA GLU A 111 -12.53 -10.30 3.10
C GLU A 111 -12.91 -8.98 2.44
N SER A 112 -12.55 -7.85 3.05
CA SER A 112 -12.90 -6.52 2.52
C SER A 112 -11.65 -5.68 2.32
N MET A 113 -10.75 -6.15 1.47
CA MET A 113 -9.54 -5.44 1.11
C MET A 113 -9.61 -4.97 -0.34
N ALA A 114 -9.17 -3.74 -0.59
CA ALA A 114 -9.08 -3.18 -1.92
C ALA A 114 -7.63 -2.82 -2.24
N TYR A 115 -7.32 -2.78 -3.51
CA TYR A 115 -5.98 -2.46 -3.98
C TYR A 115 -6.10 -1.55 -5.19
N GLY A 116 -5.38 -0.46 -5.19
CA GLY A 116 -5.49 0.54 -6.24
C GLY A 116 -4.22 1.34 -6.47
N GLY A 117 -4.30 2.22 -7.45
CA GLY A 117 -3.23 3.11 -7.82
C GLY A 117 -3.60 3.88 -9.08
N TYR A 118 -2.70 4.74 -9.52
CA TYR A 118 -2.89 5.44 -10.79
C TYR A 118 -1.59 5.36 -11.60
N SER A 119 -1.68 5.60 -12.91
CA SER A 119 -0.54 5.51 -13.82
C SER A 119 0.08 4.12 -13.72
N LEU A 120 1.40 3.98 -13.53
CA LEU A 120 2.04 2.69 -13.36
C LEU A 120 1.51 1.95 -12.13
N GLY A 121 1.19 2.66 -11.05
CA GLY A 121 0.59 2.05 -9.87
C GLY A 121 -0.76 1.43 -10.18
N GLY A 122 -1.54 2.04 -11.08
CA GLY A 122 -2.79 1.48 -11.56
C GLY A 122 -2.58 0.24 -12.42
N LEU A 123 -1.54 0.24 -13.26
CA LEU A 123 -1.18 -0.93 -14.06
C LEU A 123 -0.86 -2.11 -13.15
N ALA A 124 -0.08 -1.87 -12.09
CA ALA A 124 0.23 -2.92 -11.13
C ALA A 124 -1.03 -3.47 -10.47
N ALA A 125 -1.95 -2.59 -10.09
CA ALA A 125 -3.20 -3.01 -9.47
C ALA A 125 -4.04 -3.89 -10.39
N ILE A 126 -4.12 -3.52 -11.67
CA ILE A 126 -4.84 -4.33 -12.66
C ILE A 126 -4.14 -5.67 -12.89
N TYR A 127 -2.82 -5.67 -12.95
CA TYR A 127 -2.05 -6.89 -13.15
C TYR A 127 -2.25 -7.90 -12.02
N SER A 128 -2.62 -7.43 -10.83
CA SER A 128 -2.86 -8.33 -9.69
C SER A 128 -4.01 -9.31 -9.93
N LEU A 129 -4.85 -9.04 -10.94
CA LEU A 129 -5.95 -9.92 -11.30
C LEU A 129 -5.49 -11.17 -12.06
N TYR A 130 -4.26 -11.21 -12.53
CA TYR A 130 -3.70 -12.32 -13.27
C TYR A 130 -2.64 -13.04 -12.43
#